data_2d3272ccb10dad46e7771b77c5fe53b2
#
_entry.id   2d3272ccb10dad46e7771b77c5fe53b2
#
_cell.length_a   1.000
_cell.length_b   1.000
_cell.length_c   1.000
_cell.angle_alpha   90.00
_cell.angle_beta   90.00
_cell.angle_gamma   90.00
#
_symmetry.space_group_name_H-M   'P 1'
#
loop_
_entity.id
_entity.type
_entity.pdbx_description
1 polymer ?
#
loop_
_entity_poly.entity_id
_entity_poly.type
_entity_poly.pdbx_seq_one_letter_code
_entity_poly.pdbx_strand_id
1 'polypeptide(L)'
;MSTRIMPPSELLPVPVDSLKLGMELQTPLYDEGGNLLLAKHQIIDTPTLLHSLREHPALFTDEASLRETARAVMASFNEAQLSDSPLSRLYDMTEQRLSGNTQAPEVTLQAQLRAEAEALARRTLPELWTDLEAGLGTVLAGIAAGGDAAPKALKRLEAVESRFFALLQRDREAGLFLLFNRSVTHFNGYSTLHALVCAALAWDAASRLPISEAETGSLVRAALTMNVSIKVLQDRMAGQKTKPTQEQMLAIDAHSRDSMRLLHRAGVTDPVWLAVVGLHHDDLPPCPAINDRPTAEKLAKVLQVIDRYSAAMSPRGTRAGRESPQAVKAVLRSPGTTEHDEVGLDLIRNLGLYPPGTFVQLSRGDAAVVLRRGTKLNEPVVASVLNKRGEPVLAPRMFSTEQPEFAVKAGLSGSDIKVRLNEIQMLRHLSSSRLDLAVG
;
A
#
# COMPACT_ATOMS: atom_id res chain seq x y z
N MET A 1 -0.49 -13.62 -54.12
CA MET A 1 -1.32 -13.15 -53.01
C MET A 1 -1.56 -11.67 -53.19
N SER A 2 -2.80 -11.28 -53.37
CA SER A 2 -3.14 -9.87 -53.73
C SER A 2 -2.90 -8.99 -52.52
N THR A 3 -1.96 -8.08 -52.63
CA THR A 3 -1.67 -7.06 -51.60
C THR A 3 -2.89 -6.16 -51.47
N ARG A 4 -3.60 -6.28 -50.38
CA ARG A 4 -4.77 -5.46 -50.09
C ARG A 4 -4.29 -4.08 -49.71
N ILE A 5 -4.46 -3.11 -50.60
CA ILE A 5 -4.17 -1.69 -50.32
C ILE A 5 -5.36 -1.16 -49.49
N MET A 6 -5.10 -0.65 -48.31
CA MET A 6 -6.12 -0.06 -47.44
C MET A 6 -6.37 1.40 -47.88
N PRO A 7 -7.62 1.87 -47.87
CA PRO A 7 -7.89 3.29 -48.19
C PRO A 7 -7.35 4.19 -47.06
N PRO A 8 -6.74 5.32 -47.37
CA PRO A 8 -6.13 6.23 -46.38
C PRO A 8 -7.10 6.75 -45.30
N SER A 9 -8.41 6.72 -45.55
CA SER A 9 -9.44 7.16 -44.60
C SER A 9 -9.68 6.17 -43.44
N GLU A 10 -9.14 4.97 -43.50
CA GLU A 10 -9.29 3.92 -42.48
C GLU A 10 -7.98 3.65 -41.70
N LEU A 11 -6.94 4.46 -41.97
CA LEU A 11 -5.63 4.33 -41.37
C LEU A 11 -5.44 5.32 -40.19
N LEU A 12 -4.94 4.83 -39.07
CA LEU A 12 -4.62 5.63 -37.90
C LEU A 12 -3.11 5.61 -37.63
N PRO A 13 -2.48 6.73 -37.26
CA PRO A 13 -1.04 6.79 -37.03
C PRO A 13 -0.61 5.99 -35.80
N VAL A 14 0.51 5.28 -35.94
CA VAL A 14 1.17 4.53 -34.86
C VAL A 14 2.46 5.27 -34.48
N PRO A 15 2.67 5.61 -33.19
CA PRO A 15 3.92 6.21 -32.73
C PRO A 15 5.09 5.24 -32.95
N VAL A 16 6.08 5.66 -33.75
CA VAL A 16 7.24 4.84 -34.11
C VAL A 16 8.05 4.42 -32.87
N ASP A 17 8.10 5.30 -31.87
CA ASP A 17 8.80 5.07 -30.58
C ASP A 17 8.14 3.98 -29.72
N SER A 18 6.90 3.59 -30.02
CA SER A 18 6.22 2.51 -29.32
C SER A 18 6.74 1.12 -29.71
N LEU A 19 7.43 1.00 -30.85
CA LEU A 19 7.94 -0.27 -31.36
C LEU A 19 9.25 -0.67 -30.66
N LYS A 20 9.33 -1.95 -30.25
CA LYS A 20 10.47 -2.53 -29.53
C LYS A 20 10.93 -3.84 -30.16
N LEU A 21 12.23 -4.12 -30.04
CA LEU A 21 12.77 -5.44 -30.42
C LEU A 21 12.13 -6.54 -29.56
N GLY A 22 11.73 -7.62 -30.18
CA GLY A 22 11.02 -8.73 -29.56
C GLY A 22 9.50 -8.49 -29.41
N MET A 23 8.98 -7.35 -29.85
CA MET A 23 7.54 -7.02 -29.76
C MET A 23 6.78 -7.80 -30.84
N GLU A 24 5.71 -8.51 -30.44
CA GLU A 24 4.71 -9.09 -31.34
C GLU A 24 3.63 -8.04 -31.61
N LEU A 25 3.32 -7.84 -32.89
CA LEU A 25 2.34 -6.84 -33.34
C LEU A 25 0.91 -7.33 -33.10
N GLN A 26 0.15 -6.58 -32.32
CA GLN A 26 -1.27 -6.85 -32.08
C GLN A 26 -2.17 -6.31 -33.20
N THR A 27 -1.64 -5.43 -34.03
CA THR A 27 -2.31 -4.88 -35.23
C THR A 27 -1.32 -4.83 -36.39
N PRO A 28 -1.77 -4.95 -37.67
CA PRO A 28 -0.89 -4.82 -38.81
C PRO A 28 -0.35 -3.40 -38.93
N LEU A 29 0.85 -3.26 -39.50
CA LEU A 29 1.48 -1.98 -39.80
C LEU A 29 1.48 -1.70 -41.30
N TYR A 30 1.12 -0.48 -41.65
CA TYR A 30 1.04 0.03 -43.03
C TYR A 30 1.90 1.29 -43.21
N ASP A 31 2.33 1.53 -44.46
CA ASP A 31 2.92 2.80 -44.84
C ASP A 31 1.83 3.86 -45.15
N GLU A 32 2.24 5.08 -45.52
CA GLU A 32 1.34 6.18 -45.89
C GLU A 32 0.48 5.87 -47.15
N GLY A 33 0.94 4.96 -48.01
CA GLY A 33 0.22 4.49 -49.20
C GLY A 33 -0.78 3.36 -48.91
N GLY A 34 -0.89 2.90 -47.67
CA GLY A 34 -1.75 1.78 -47.30
C GLY A 34 -1.16 0.42 -47.66
N ASN A 35 0.13 0.32 -47.96
CA ASN A 35 0.80 -0.95 -48.22
C ASN A 35 1.14 -1.61 -46.86
N LEU A 36 0.87 -2.90 -46.76
CA LEU A 36 1.18 -3.69 -45.57
C LEU A 36 2.70 -3.83 -45.43
N LEU A 37 3.27 -3.34 -44.32
CA LEU A 37 4.66 -3.50 -43.96
C LEU A 37 4.90 -4.75 -43.10
N LEU A 38 4.08 -4.93 -42.08
CA LEU A 38 4.10 -6.10 -41.21
C LEU A 38 2.66 -6.55 -40.88
N ALA A 39 2.46 -7.85 -40.89
CA ALA A 39 1.15 -8.44 -40.55
C ALA A 39 0.95 -8.52 -39.02
N LYS A 40 -0.31 -8.60 -38.61
CA LYS A 40 -0.69 -8.92 -37.23
C LYS A 40 -0.01 -10.25 -36.81
N HIS A 41 0.43 -10.31 -35.56
CA HIS A 41 1.18 -11.43 -34.95
C HIS A 41 2.63 -11.61 -35.46
N GLN A 42 3.13 -10.72 -36.28
CA GLN A 42 4.53 -10.73 -36.65
C GLN A 42 5.41 -10.13 -35.55
N ILE A 43 6.55 -10.77 -35.28
CA ILE A 43 7.48 -10.32 -34.26
C ILE A 43 8.55 -9.42 -34.88
N ILE A 44 8.88 -8.33 -34.27
CA ILE A 44 10.02 -7.49 -34.63
C ILE A 44 11.28 -8.16 -34.08
N ASP A 45 11.82 -9.15 -34.80
CA ASP A 45 12.84 -10.09 -34.31
C ASP A 45 14.29 -9.61 -34.57
N THR A 46 14.50 -8.61 -35.41
CA THR A 46 15.83 -8.12 -35.75
C THR A 46 16.00 -6.61 -35.51
N PRO A 47 17.21 -6.19 -35.04
CA PRO A 47 17.51 -4.76 -34.92
C PRO A 47 17.39 -4.01 -36.25
N THR A 48 17.73 -4.67 -37.36
CA THR A 48 17.65 -4.11 -38.72
C THR A 48 16.21 -3.80 -39.11
N LEU A 49 15.27 -4.71 -38.82
CA LEU A 49 13.83 -4.51 -39.08
C LEU A 49 13.28 -3.37 -38.22
N LEU A 50 13.63 -3.34 -36.93
CA LEU A 50 13.22 -2.25 -36.03
C LEU A 50 13.74 -0.89 -36.51
N HIS A 51 14.99 -0.85 -36.95
CA HIS A 51 15.61 0.37 -37.48
C HIS A 51 14.90 0.83 -38.77
N SER A 52 14.64 -0.09 -39.70
CA SER A 52 13.91 0.19 -40.94
C SER A 52 12.50 0.74 -40.66
N LEU A 53 11.78 0.18 -39.69
CA LEU A 53 10.46 0.69 -39.30
C LEU A 53 10.53 2.08 -38.67
N ARG A 54 11.58 2.38 -37.92
CA ARG A 54 11.78 3.71 -37.29
C ARG A 54 12.21 4.78 -38.27
N GLU A 55 12.76 4.43 -39.43
CA GLU A 55 13.12 5.36 -40.48
C GLU A 55 11.95 5.66 -41.44
N HIS A 56 10.82 4.98 -41.31
CA HIS A 56 9.62 5.33 -42.07
C HIS A 56 9.08 6.69 -41.61
N PRO A 57 8.68 7.54 -42.57
CA PRO A 57 8.15 8.89 -42.29
C PRO A 57 6.95 8.86 -41.36
N ALA A 58 6.06 7.89 -41.55
CA ALA A 58 4.93 7.60 -40.68
C ALA A 58 4.51 6.14 -40.81
N LEU A 59 4.04 5.56 -39.71
CA LEU A 59 3.45 4.23 -39.69
C LEU A 59 1.99 4.31 -39.29
N PHE A 60 1.18 3.41 -39.86
CA PHE A 60 -0.26 3.38 -39.67
C PHE A 60 -0.75 1.97 -39.34
N THR A 61 -1.90 1.91 -38.72
CA THR A 61 -2.66 0.67 -38.52
C THR A 61 -4.11 0.91 -38.93
N ASP A 62 -4.86 -0.15 -39.26
CA ASP A 62 -6.26 0.02 -39.59
C ASP A 62 -7.14 0.20 -38.35
N GLU A 63 -8.17 1.05 -38.51
CA GLU A 63 -9.08 1.40 -37.42
C GLU A 63 -9.85 0.19 -36.90
N ALA A 64 -10.18 -0.79 -37.74
CA ALA A 64 -10.95 -1.97 -37.37
C ALA A 64 -10.12 -2.88 -36.43
N SER A 65 -8.85 -3.16 -36.79
CA SER A 65 -7.92 -3.92 -35.96
C SER A 65 -7.62 -3.22 -34.62
N LEU A 66 -7.49 -1.90 -34.65
CA LEU A 66 -7.27 -1.11 -33.42
C LEU A 66 -8.51 -1.18 -32.50
N ARG A 67 -9.72 -1.05 -33.06
CA ARG A 67 -10.98 -1.17 -32.30
C ARG A 67 -11.18 -2.58 -31.75
N GLU A 68 -10.83 -3.61 -32.51
CA GLU A 68 -10.87 -5.02 -32.04
C GLU A 68 -9.92 -5.21 -30.88
N THR A 69 -8.67 -4.77 -31.02
CA THR A 69 -7.65 -4.83 -29.95
C THR A 69 -8.08 -4.06 -28.71
N ALA A 70 -8.59 -2.84 -28.89
CA ALA A 70 -9.10 -2.02 -27.77
C ALA A 70 -10.28 -2.73 -27.05
N ARG A 71 -11.22 -3.34 -27.79
CA ARG A 71 -12.33 -4.10 -27.18
C ARG A 71 -11.81 -5.32 -26.42
N ALA A 72 -10.87 -6.07 -26.99
CA ALA A 72 -10.26 -7.22 -26.33
C ALA A 72 -9.54 -6.82 -25.05
N VAL A 73 -8.73 -5.73 -25.07
CA VAL A 73 -8.06 -5.17 -23.90
C VAL A 73 -9.07 -4.74 -22.83
N MET A 74 -10.11 -3.99 -23.21
CA MET A 74 -11.14 -3.54 -22.27
C MET A 74 -11.94 -4.70 -21.68
N ALA A 75 -12.27 -5.71 -22.48
CA ALA A 75 -12.96 -6.91 -22.00
C ALA A 75 -12.08 -7.72 -21.04
N SER A 76 -10.79 -7.89 -21.35
CA SER A 76 -9.83 -8.56 -20.49
C SER A 76 -9.56 -7.77 -19.21
N PHE A 77 -9.51 -6.43 -19.30
CA PHE A 77 -9.38 -5.56 -18.13
C PHE A 77 -10.60 -5.65 -17.21
N ASN A 78 -11.82 -5.63 -17.76
CA ASN A 78 -13.04 -5.80 -16.97
C ASN A 78 -13.11 -7.17 -16.30
N GLU A 79 -12.71 -8.22 -17.02
CA GLU A 79 -12.66 -9.59 -16.48
C GLU A 79 -11.56 -9.71 -15.40
N ALA A 80 -10.39 -9.17 -15.64
CA ALA A 80 -9.31 -9.11 -14.63
C ALA A 80 -9.75 -8.35 -13.38
N GLN A 81 -10.51 -7.24 -13.55
CA GLN A 81 -11.09 -6.52 -12.42
C GLN A 81 -12.14 -7.32 -11.66
N LEU A 82 -12.98 -8.07 -12.36
CA LEU A 82 -14.03 -8.91 -11.75
C LEU A 82 -13.45 -10.14 -11.06
N SER A 83 -12.35 -10.70 -11.58
CA SER A 83 -11.66 -11.88 -11.06
C SER A 83 -10.51 -11.57 -10.14
N ASP A 84 -10.23 -10.26 -9.85
CA ASP A 84 -9.08 -9.79 -9.04
C ASP A 84 -7.73 -10.36 -9.56
N SER A 85 -7.64 -10.55 -10.88
CA SER A 85 -6.47 -11.13 -11.53
C SER A 85 -5.32 -10.11 -11.63
N PRO A 86 -4.06 -10.52 -11.45
CA PRO A 86 -2.92 -9.63 -11.56
C PRO A 86 -2.79 -9.06 -12.99
N LEU A 87 -2.33 -7.82 -13.11
CA LEU A 87 -2.13 -7.13 -14.40
C LEU A 87 -1.23 -7.91 -15.38
N SER A 88 -0.35 -8.78 -14.89
CA SER A 88 0.46 -9.67 -15.74
C SER A 88 -0.38 -10.66 -16.56
N ARG A 89 -1.56 -11.04 -16.09
CA ARG A 89 -2.51 -11.90 -16.85
C ARG A 89 -3.30 -11.13 -17.89
N LEU A 90 -3.37 -9.81 -17.81
CA LEU A 90 -4.11 -9.00 -18.77
C LEU A 90 -3.60 -9.23 -20.21
N TYR A 91 -2.28 -9.36 -20.37
CA TYR A 91 -1.66 -9.63 -21.65
C TYR A 91 -2.11 -10.98 -22.20
N ASP A 92 -1.99 -12.05 -21.41
CA ASP A 92 -2.38 -13.41 -21.81
C ASP A 92 -3.88 -13.52 -22.16
N MET A 93 -4.75 -12.89 -21.36
CA MET A 93 -6.20 -12.86 -21.61
C MET A 93 -6.54 -12.09 -22.88
N THR A 94 -5.83 -11.01 -23.17
CA THR A 94 -6.02 -10.20 -24.38
C THR A 94 -5.56 -10.98 -25.60
N GLU A 95 -4.42 -11.63 -25.53
CA GLU A 95 -3.85 -12.43 -26.60
C GLU A 95 -4.74 -13.64 -26.95
N GLN A 96 -5.29 -14.34 -25.96
CA GLN A 96 -6.25 -15.42 -26.15
C GLN A 96 -7.52 -14.95 -26.87
N ARG A 97 -8.03 -13.76 -26.57
CA ARG A 97 -9.20 -13.17 -27.24
C ARG A 97 -8.91 -12.78 -28.69
N LEU A 98 -7.72 -12.27 -28.96
CA LEU A 98 -7.32 -11.81 -30.30
C LEU A 98 -6.93 -12.98 -31.21
N SER A 99 -6.42 -14.09 -30.68
CA SER A 99 -6.04 -15.28 -31.44
C SER A 99 -7.22 -16.14 -31.91
N GLY A 100 -8.45 -15.82 -31.47
CA GLY A 100 -9.66 -16.56 -31.86
C GLY A 100 -9.69 -17.99 -31.33
N ASN A 101 -8.80 -18.39 -30.44
CA ASN A 101 -8.70 -19.72 -29.88
C ASN A 101 -9.74 -19.90 -28.76
N THR A 102 -11.00 -19.97 -29.13
CA THR A 102 -12.17 -20.16 -28.25
C THR A 102 -12.33 -21.60 -27.71
N GLN A 103 -11.32 -22.43 -27.86
CA GLN A 103 -11.22 -23.70 -27.12
C GLN A 103 -10.32 -23.50 -25.89
N ALA A 104 -10.74 -22.59 -24.98
CA ALA A 104 -10.35 -22.79 -23.59
C ALA A 104 -10.95 -24.13 -23.16
N PRO A 105 -10.19 -25.09 -22.59
CA PRO A 105 -10.78 -26.23 -21.92
C PRO A 105 -11.82 -25.68 -20.93
N GLU A 106 -12.97 -26.32 -20.82
CA GLU A 106 -13.94 -26.07 -19.77
C GLU A 106 -13.25 -26.34 -18.42
N VAL A 107 -12.42 -25.39 -18.01
CA VAL A 107 -11.84 -25.34 -16.65
C VAL A 107 -13.04 -25.07 -15.80
N THR A 108 -13.58 -26.10 -15.18
CA THR A 108 -14.71 -25.96 -14.27
C THR A 108 -14.37 -24.86 -13.27
N LEU A 109 -15.35 -24.02 -12.92
CA LEU A 109 -15.19 -22.94 -11.90
C LEU A 109 -14.43 -23.45 -10.66
N GLN A 110 -14.64 -24.75 -10.30
CA GLN A 110 -13.87 -25.41 -9.24
C GLN A 110 -12.38 -25.56 -9.53
N ALA A 111 -11.96 -25.79 -10.77
CA ALA A 111 -10.55 -25.90 -11.12
C ALA A 111 -9.88 -24.51 -11.14
N GLN A 112 -10.60 -23.47 -11.55
CA GLN A 112 -10.14 -22.09 -11.45
C GLN A 112 -9.99 -21.66 -9.98
N LEU A 113 -11.00 -21.90 -9.15
CA LEU A 113 -10.96 -21.61 -7.72
C LEU A 113 -9.83 -22.38 -7.00
N ARG A 114 -9.58 -23.65 -7.42
CA ARG A 114 -8.43 -24.42 -6.88
C ARG A 114 -7.10 -23.83 -7.32
N ALA A 115 -6.94 -23.49 -8.59
CA ALA A 115 -5.71 -22.89 -9.10
C ALA A 115 -5.43 -21.53 -8.44
N GLU A 116 -6.46 -20.72 -8.22
CA GLU A 116 -6.36 -19.44 -7.49
C GLU A 116 -6.02 -19.66 -6.02
N ALA A 117 -6.66 -20.62 -5.37
CA ALA A 117 -6.34 -20.97 -3.97
C ALA A 117 -4.90 -21.49 -3.82
N GLU A 118 -4.44 -22.33 -4.76
CA GLU A 118 -3.05 -22.82 -4.77
C GLU A 118 -2.05 -21.69 -5.08
N ALA A 119 -2.37 -20.79 -6.01
CA ALA A 119 -1.55 -19.62 -6.31
C ALA A 119 -1.46 -18.67 -5.08
N LEU A 120 -2.58 -18.47 -4.37
CA LEU A 120 -2.61 -17.69 -3.15
C LEU A 120 -1.84 -18.36 -2.01
N ALA A 121 -1.93 -19.69 -1.90
CA ALA A 121 -1.19 -20.47 -0.88
C ALA A 121 0.34 -20.45 -1.10
N ARG A 122 0.80 -20.22 -2.32
CA ARG A 122 2.24 -20.10 -2.66
C ARG A 122 2.80 -18.71 -2.41
N ARG A 123 1.93 -17.69 -2.18
CA ARG A 123 2.38 -16.31 -1.94
C ARG A 123 3.00 -16.14 -0.56
N THR A 124 4.10 -15.39 -0.54
CA THR A 124 4.75 -14.98 0.70
C THR A 124 3.94 -13.90 1.42
N LEU A 125 4.11 -13.80 2.73
CA LEU A 125 3.42 -12.77 3.52
C LEU A 125 3.72 -11.33 3.03
N PRO A 126 4.96 -10.96 2.65
CA PRO A 126 5.23 -9.66 2.04
C PRO A 126 4.43 -9.38 0.77
N GLU A 127 4.29 -10.38 -0.12
CA GLU A 127 3.51 -10.24 -1.35
C GLU A 127 2.02 -10.04 -1.06
N LEU A 128 1.46 -10.77 -0.11
CA LEU A 128 0.06 -10.60 0.31
C LEU A 128 -0.21 -9.19 0.85
N TRP A 129 0.71 -8.62 1.64
CA TRP A 129 0.61 -7.24 2.12
C TRP A 129 0.75 -6.21 1.00
N THR A 130 1.59 -6.49 -0.01
CA THR A 130 1.72 -5.62 -1.20
C THR A 130 0.43 -5.61 -2.03
N ASP A 131 -0.19 -6.76 -2.23
CA ASP A 131 -1.48 -6.86 -2.92
C ASP A 131 -2.60 -6.12 -2.15
N LEU A 132 -2.62 -6.26 -0.83
CA LEU A 132 -3.58 -5.56 0.01
C LEU A 132 -3.42 -4.04 -0.10
N GLU A 133 -2.17 -3.55 -0.08
CA GLU A 133 -1.86 -2.13 -0.26
C GLU A 133 -2.34 -1.62 -1.63
N ALA A 134 -2.05 -2.36 -2.71
CA ALA A 134 -2.52 -2.01 -4.05
C ALA A 134 -4.06 -2.02 -4.16
N GLY A 135 -4.71 -3.04 -3.57
CA GLY A 135 -6.17 -3.15 -3.52
C GLY A 135 -6.80 -1.99 -2.78
N LEU A 136 -6.30 -1.65 -1.58
CA LEU A 136 -6.77 -0.49 -0.82
C LEU A 136 -6.55 0.82 -1.59
N GLY A 137 -5.38 0.99 -2.20
CA GLY A 137 -5.08 2.18 -3.02
C GLY A 137 -6.10 2.39 -4.13
N THR A 138 -6.51 1.31 -4.81
CA THR A 138 -7.55 1.33 -5.85
C THR A 138 -8.93 1.69 -5.27
N VAL A 139 -9.30 1.11 -4.12
CA VAL A 139 -10.55 1.41 -3.43
C VAL A 139 -10.62 2.89 -3.03
N LEU A 140 -9.58 3.39 -2.36
CA LEU A 140 -9.54 4.79 -1.94
C LEU A 140 -9.59 5.76 -3.12
N ALA A 141 -8.91 5.45 -4.23
CA ALA A 141 -8.99 6.25 -5.46
C ALA A 141 -10.41 6.26 -6.04
N GLY A 142 -11.09 5.11 -6.05
CA GLY A 142 -12.46 5.00 -6.53
C GLY A 142 -13.46 5.78 -5.67
N ILE A 143 -13.33 5.75 -4.33
CA ILE A 143 -14.17 6.55 -3.44
C ILE A 143 -13.88 8.05 -3.63
N ALA A 144 -12.60 8.44 -3.72
CA ALA A 144 -12.20 9.83 -3.93
C ALA A 144 -12.70 10.42 -5.26
N ALA A 145 -12.79 9.60 -6.32
CA ALA A 145 -13.32 10.00 -7.61
C ALA A 145 -14.81 10.35 -7.57
N GLY A 146 -15.56 9.81 -6.60
CA GLY A 146 -16.99 10.06 -6.46
C GLY A 146 -17.86 9.42 -7.55
N GLY A 147 -19.07 9.95 -7.73
CA GLY A 147 -20.02 9.47 -8.75
C GLY A 147 -20.30 7.98 -8.66
N ASP A 148 -20.54 7.32 -9.79
CA ASP A 148 -20.86 5.89 -9.87
C ASP A 148 -19.69 4.95 -9.48
N ALA A 149 -18.48 5.46 -9.42
CA ALA A 149 -17.31 4.71 -9.00
C ALA A 149 -17.27 4.47 -7.48
N ALA A 150 -17.74 5.44 -6.69
CA ALA A 150 -17.63 5.41 -5.24
C ALA A 150 -18.42 4.25 -4.58
N PRO A 151 -19.69 3.96 -4.90
CA PRO A 151 -20.41 2.81 -4.34
C PRO A 151 -19.78 1.46 -4.74
N LYS A 152 -19.24 1.35 -5.96
CA LYS A 152 -18.54 0.15 -6.42
C LYS A 152 -17.24 -0.07 -5.65
N ALA A 153 -16.48 1.00 -5.42
CA ALA A 153 -15.27 0.98 -4.62
C ALA A 153 -15.56 0.63 -3.16
N LEU A 154 -16.65 1.16 -2.58
CA LEU A 154 -17.07 0.86 -1.23
C LEU A 154 -17.38 -0.65 -1.03
N LYS A 155 -18.06 -1.28 -1.98
CA LYS A 155 -18.27 -2.74 -1.95
C LYS A 155 -16.98 -3.55 -1.95
N ARG A 156 -15.94 -3.06 -2.66
CA ARG A 156 -14.62 -3.70 -2.67
C ARG A 156 -13.87 -3.51 -1.35
N LEU A 157 -14.18 -2.47 -0.60
CA LEU A 157 -13.57 -2.24 0.72
C LEU A 157 -13.84 -3.42 1.68
N GLU A 158 -14.99 -4.06 1.61
CA GLU A 158 -15.33 -5.23 2.44
C GLU A 158 -14.35 -6.40 2.21
N ALA A 159 -13.97 -6.66 0.95
CA ALA A 159 -12.98 -7.68 0.62
C ALA A 159 -11.57 -7.30 1.10
N VAL A 160 -11.20 -6.01 0.97
CA VAL A 160 -9.92 -5.49 1.49
C VAL A 160 -9.88 -5.62 3.02
N GLU A 161 -10.93 -5.24 3.71
CA GLU A 161 -11.07 -5.35 5.17
C GLU A 161 -10.95 -6.81 5.63
N SER A 162 -11.66 -7.72 4.97
CA SER A 162 -11.60 -9.16 5.31
C SER A 162 -10.18 -9.72 5.15
N ARG A 163 -9.49 -9.36 4.06
CA ARG A 163 -8.09 -9.76 3.85
C ARG A 163 -7.15 -9.12 4.88
N PHE A 164 -7.37 -7.86 5.23
CA PHE A 164 -6.59 -7.17 6.25
C PHE A 164 -6.67 -7.88 7.60
N PHE A 165 -7.88 -8.21 8.07
CA PHE A 165 -8.05 -8.96 9.31
C PHE A 165 -7.42 -10.36 9.24
N ALA A 166 -7.60 -11.08 8.13
CA ALA A 166 -7.02 -12.41 7.95
C ALA A 166 -5.47 -12.36 8.03
N LEU A 167 -4.82 -11.35 7.45
CA LEU A 167 -3.37 -11.19 7.51
C LEU A 167 -2.87 -10.86 8.91
N LEU A 168 -3.56 -9.97 9.63
CA LEU A 168 -3.20 -9.63 11.01
C LEU A 168 -3.45 -10.80 11.97
N GLN A 169 -4.56 -11.52 11.82
CA GLN A 169 -4.84 -12.72 12.62
C GLN A 169 -3.83 -13.84 12.36
N ARG A 170 -3.40 -13.99 11.09
CA ARG A 170 -2.37 -14.98 10.74
C ARG A 170 -1.03 -14.69 11.42
N ASP A 171 -0.58 -13.44 11.41
CA ASP A 171 0.65 -13.02 12.08
C ASP A 171 0.68 -11.49 12.29
N ARG A 172 0.19 -11.07 13.47
CA ARG A 172 0.13 -9.65 13.87
C ARG A 172 1.52 -8.99 13.89
N GLU A 173 2.53 -9.68 14.46
CA GLU A 173 3.85 -9.08 14.59
C GLU A 173 4.54 -8.91 13.25
N ALA A 174 4.42 -9.90 12.37
CA ALA A 174 4.92 -9.80 11.00
C ALA A 174 4.20 -8.69 10.21
N GLY A 175 2.87 -8.55 10.37
CA GLY A 175 2.09 -7.48 9.78
C GLY A 175 2.58 -6.10 10.24
N LEU A 176 2.71 -5.88 11.54
CA LEU A 176 3.23 -4.63 12.10
C LEU A 176 4.66 -4.35 11.63
N PHE A 177 5.54 -5.36 11.63
CA PHE A 177 6.91 -5.23 11.13
C PHE A 177 6.93 -4.73 9.67
N LEU A 178 6.18 -5.38 8.78
CA LEU A 178 6.14 -5.01 7.36
C LEU A 178 5.58 -3.60 7.14
N LEU A 179 4.45 -3.29 7.78
CA LEU A 179 3.78 -2.00 7.64
C LEU A 179 4.65 -0.86 8.16
N PHE A 180 5.24 -0.99 9.37
CA PHE A 180 6.12 0.04 9.89
C PHE A 180 7.40 0.17 9.08
N ASN A 181 8.06 -0.94 8.71
CA ASN A 181 9.28 -0.88 7.92
C ASN A 181 9.07 -0.14 6.60
N ARG A 182 7.99 -0.44 5.88
CA ARG A 182 7.63 0.25 4.64
C ARG A 182 7.31 1.72 4.90
N SER A 183 6.56 2.04 5.96
CA SER A 183 6.14 3.42 6.26
C SER A 183 7.29 4.34 6.67
N VAL A 184 8.36 3.80 7.27
CA VAL A 184 9.53 4.61 7.69
C VAL A 184 10.62 4.70 6.62
N THR A 185 10.60 3.82 5.61
CA THR A 185 11.62 3.77 4.54
C THR A 185 11.18 4.43 3.24
N HIS A 186 9.87 4.49 2.96
CA HIS A 186 9.33 4.99 1.70
C HIS A 186 8.22 6.00 1.93
N PHE A 187 8.07 6.94 1.00
CA PHE A 187 6.94 7.87 0.94
C PHE A 187 6.06 7.70 -0.30
N ASN A 188 6.44 6.82 -1.24
CA ASN A 188 5.58 6.47 -2.39
C ASN A 188 4.37 5.67 -1.89
N GLY A 189 3.17 6.04 -2.33
CA GLY A 189 1.93 5.44 -1.82
C GLY A 189 1.64 5.76 -0.36
N TYR A 190 2.15 6.90 0.12
CA TYR A 190 2.07 7.34 1.50
C TYR A 190 0.66 7.23 2.09
N SER A 191 -0.35 7.73 1.37
CA SER A 191 -1.73 7.76 1.88
C SER A 191 -2.29 6.37 2.18
N THR A 192 -2.02 5.41 1.30
CA THR A 192 -2.51 4.03 1.44
C THR A 192 -1.76 3.29 2.55
N LEU A 193 -0.44 3.42 2.58
CA LEU A 193 0.38 2.77 3.60
C LEU A 193 0.10 3.35 4.99
N HIS A 194 -0.07 4.67 5.10
CA HIS A 194 -0.47 5.34 6.32
C HIS A 194 -1.83 4.84 6.83
N ALA A 195 -2.82 4.68 5.95
CA ALA A 195 -4.12 4.13 6.31
C ALA A 195 -4.00 2.69 6.86
N LEU A 196 -3.18 1.82 6.23
CA LEU A 196 -2.95 0.45 6.71
C LEU A 196 -2.25 0.43 8.08
N VAL A 197 -1.24 1.28 8.30
CA VAL A 197 -0.57 1.39 9.61
C VAL A 197 -1.57 1.85 10.67
N CYS A 198 -2.35 2.89 10.39
CA CYS A 198 -3.36 3.38 11.31
C CYS A 198 -4.42 2.32 11.63
N ALA A 199 -4.89 1.58 10.62
CA ALA A 199 -5.87 0.51 10.80
C ALA A 199 -5.31 -0.66 11.64
N ALA A 200 -4.05 -1.04 11.43
CA ALA A 200 -3.41 -2.09 12.21
C ALA A 200 -3.25 -1.69 13.69
N LEU A 201 -2.87 -0.44 13.95
CA LEU A 201 -2.78 0.10 15.30
C LEU A 201 -4.17 0.28 15.94
N ALA A 202 -5.17 0.67 15.16
CA ALA A 202 -6.55 0.82 15.62
C ALA A 202 -7.13 -0.54 16.04
N TRP A 203 -6.93 -1.58 15.23
CA TRP A 203 -7.34 -2.95 15.57
C TRP A 203 -6.64 -3.44 16.84
N ASP A 204 -5.33 -3.19 16.96
CA ASP A 204 -4.56 -3.54 18.14
C ASP A 204 -5.05 -2.80 19.40
N ALA A 205 -5.31 -1.51 19.31
CA ALA A 205 -5.85 -0.72 20.42
C ALA A 205 -7.27 -1.18 20.81
N ALA A 206 -8.12 -1.50 19.82
CA ALA A 206 -9.49 -1.96 20.05
C ALA A 206 -9.56 -3.21 20.93
N SER A 207 -8.60 -4.14 20.80
CA SER A 207 -8.53 -5.36 21.62
C SER A 207 -8.40 -5.11 23.13
N ARG A 208 -8.07 -3.88 23.55
CA ARG A 208 -7.86 -3.46 24.94
C ARG A 208 -8.91 -2.47 25.44
N LEU A 209 -9.83 -2.10 24.59
CA LEU A 209 -10.94 -1.21 24.92
C LEU A 209 -12.23 -2.02 25.18
N PRO A 210 -13.11 -1.57 26.06
CA PRO A 210 -14.42 -2.18 26.26
C PRO A 210 -15.37 -1.76 25.14
N ILE A 211 -15.12 -2.25 23.92
CA ILE A 211 -15.92 -1.99 22.72
C ILE A 211 -16.31 -3.31 22.05
N SER A 212 -17.41 -3.29 21.33
CA SER A 212 -17.90 -4.44 20.56
C SER A 212 -17.08 -4.70 19.31
N GLU A 213 -17.24 -5.89 18.72
CA GLU A 213 -16.65 -6.23 17.43
C GLU A 213 -17.14 -5.29 16.30
N ALA A 214 -18.41 -4.89 16.32
CA ALA A 214 -18.98 -3.93 15.38
C ALA A 214 -18.28 -2.55 15.48
N GLU A 215 -18.05 -2.04 16.69
CA GLU A 215 -17.32 -0.79 16.95
C GLU A 215 -15.86 -0.90 16.55
N THR A 216 -15.23 -2.05 16.75
CA THR A 216 -13.87 -2.35 16.24
C THR A 216 -13.83 -2.27 14.72
N GLY A 217 -14.80 -2.87 14.02
CA GLY A 217 -14.94 -2.76 12.56
C GLY A 217 -15.11 -1.32 12.10
N SER A 218 -15.96 -0.52 12.78
CA SER A 218 -16.16 0.89 12.48
C SER A 218 -14.88 1.71 12.66
N LEU A 219 -14.10 1.46 13.72
CA LEU A 219 -12.80 2.11 13.96
C LEU A 219 -11.77 1.77 12.87
N VAL A 220 -11.66 0.50 12.49
CA VAL A 220 -10.73 0.04 11.45
C VAL A 220 -11.11 0.63 10.09
N ARG A 221 -12.40 0.61 9.72
CA ARG A 221 -12.88 1.25 8.48
C ARG A 221 -12.65 2.75 8.48
N ALA A 222 -12.83 3.41 9.61
CA ALA A 222 -12.50 4.83 9.76
C ALA A 222 -11.01 5.08 9.53
N ALA A 223 -10.12 4.29 10.12
CA ALA A 223 -8.66 4.40 9.92
C ALA A 223 -8.24 4.16 8.46
N LEU A 224 -8.88 3.21 7.76
CA LEU A 224 -8.62 2.93 6.34
C LEU A 224 -9.08 4.08 5.43
N THR A 225 -10.06 4.88 5.84
CA THR A 225 -10.75 5.84 4.94
C THR A 225 -10.71 7.30 5.38
N MET A 226 -10.16 7.61 6.57
CA MET A 226 -10.18 8.96 7.17
C MET A 226 -9.63 10.06 6.26
N ASN A 227 -8.69 9.75 5.39
CA ASN A 227 -7.99 10.68 4.50
C ASN A 227 -8.44 10.59 3.04
N VAL A 228 -9.56 9.92 2.75
CA VAL A 228 -9.96 9.63 1.37
C VAL A 228 -10.14 10.89 0.50
N SER A 229 -10.60 12.01 1.08
CA SER A 229 -10.79 13.28 0.36
C SER A 229 -9.48 13.92 -0.09
N ILE A 230 -8.40 13.72 0.64
CA ILE A 230 -7.08 14.28 0.33
C ILE A 230 -6.06 13.25 -0.12
N LYS A 231 -6.49 12.01 -0.45
CA LYS A 231 -5.59 10.93 -0.83
C LYS A 231 -4.55 11.35 -1.87
N VAL A 232 -4.98 11.91 -2.99
CA VAL A 232 -4.11 12.34 -4.08
C VAL A 232 -3.20 13.50 -3.64
N LEU A 233 -3.75 14.44 -2.89
CA LEU A 233 -2.99 15.57 -2.34
C LEU A 233 -1.93 15.07 -1.35
N GLN A 234 -2.30 14.16 -0.46
CA GLN A 234 -1.42 13.59 0.56
C GLN A 234 -0.24 12.83 -0.06
N ASP A 235 -0.47 12.01 -1.11
CA ASP A 235 0.58 11.32 -1.86
C ASP A 235 1.53 12.31 -2.56
N ARG A 236 0.97 13.36 -3.17
CA ARG A 236 1.76 14.43 -3.82
C ARG A 236 2.60 15.19 -2.79
N MET A 237 2.01 15.58 -1.67
CA MET A 237 2.69 16.32 -0.60
C MET A 237 3.75 15.47 0.10
N ALA A 238 3.59 14.15 0.17
CA ALA A 238 4.61 13.27 0.74
C ALA A 238 5.96 13.40 0.02
N GLY A 239 5.96 13.61 -1.30
CA GLY A 239 7.17 13.86 -2.11
C GLY A 239 7.57 15.34 -2.25
N GLN A 240 6.71 16.27 -1.81
CA GLN A 240 6.94 17.72 -1.96
C GLN A 240 8.12 18.17 -1.09
N LYS A 241 9.01 18.99 -1.67
CA LYS A 241 10.19 19.56 -0.97
C LYS A 241 9.95 20.98 -0.42
N THR A 242 8.84 21.61 -0.80
CA THR A 242 8.44 22.94 -0.33
C THR A 242 7.43 22.83 0.81
N LYS A 243 7.27 23.90 1.60
CA LYS A 243 6.19 23.97 2.58
C LYS A 243 4.83 23.90 1.87
N PRO A 244 3.78 23.40 2.54
CA PRO A 244 2.43 23.42 2.00
C PRO A 244 2.00 24.83 1.61
N THR A 245 1.28 24.95 0.49
CA THR A 245 0.63 26.20 0.08
C THR A 245 -0.59 26.47 0.97
N GLN A 246 -1.12 27.69 0.92
CA GLN A 246 -2.34 28.03 1.65
C GLN A 246 -3.53 27.15 1.22
N GLU A 247 -3.66 26.90 -0.08
CA GLU A 247 -4.71 26.00 -0.63
C GLU A 247 -4.57 24.57 -0.09
N GLN A 248 -3.34 24.05 -0.05
CA GLN A 248 -3.07 22.74 0.52
C GLN A 248 -3.41 22.68 2.03
N MET A 249 -3.10 23.76 2.78
CA MET A 249 -3.46 23.84 4.19
C MET A 249 -4.98 23.84 4.38
N LEU A 250 -5.73 24.62 3.61
CA LEU A 250 -7.19 24.63 3.65
C LEU A 250 -7.78 23.24 3.36
N ALA A 251 -7.22 22.51 2.39
CA ALA A 251 -7.65 21.15 2.09
C ALA A 251 -7.33 20.18 3.24
N ILE A 252 -6.16 20.34 3.89
CA ILE A 252 -5.80 19.55 5.08
C ILE A 252 -6.78 19.86 6.24
N ASP A 253 -7.11 21.11 6.49
CA ASP A 253 -7.98 21.50 7.60
C ASP A 253 -9.43 21.01 7.39
N ALA A 254 -9.88 20.87 6.13
CA ALA A 254 -11.22 20.44 5.79
C ALA A 254 -11.39 18.92 5.65
N HIS A 255 -10.27 18.16 5.53
CA HIS A 255 -10.30 16.79 5.00
C HIS A 255 -11.11 15.79 5.83
N SER A 256 -11.17 15.92 7.15
CA SER A 256 -11.94 15.01 7.99
C SER A 256 -13.42 15.08 7.65
N ARG A 257 -13.97 16.31 7.56
CA ARG A 257 -15.36 16.57 7.21
C ARG A 257 -15.66 16.22 5.75
N ASP A 258 -14.73 16.49 4.85
CA ASP A 258 -14.90 16.18 3.43
C ASP A 258 -14.80 14.67 3.17
N SER A 259 -13.94 13.94 3.89
CA SER A 259 -13.89 12.48 3.84
C SER A 259 -15.19 11.86 4.34
N MET A 260 -15.72 12.34 5.48
CA MET A 260 -17.03 11.91 6.00
C MET A 260 -18.15 12.12 4.97
N ARG A 261 -18.19 13.30 4.32
CA ARG A 261 -19.20 13.61 3.28
C ARG A 261 -19.05 12.71 2.05
N LEU A 262 -17.82 12.42 1.61
CA LEU A 262 -17.56 11.52 0.49
C LEU A 262 -18.00 10.09 0.80
N LEU A 263 -17.69 9.57 1.99
CA LEU A 263 -18.11 8.25 2.45
C LEU A 263 -19.63 8.13 2.54
N HIS A 264 -20.30 9.14 3.12
CA HIS A 264 -21.75 9.16 3.17
C HIS A 264 -22.37 9.13 1.77
N ARG A 265 -21.86 9.95 0.83
CA ARG A 265 -22.32 9.95 -0.58
C ARG A 265 -22.00 8.65 -1.30
N ALA A 266 -20.95 7.94 -0.92
CA ALA A 266 -20.60 6.61 -1.45
C ALA A 266 -21.54 5.51 -0.95
N GLY A 267 -22.39 5.80 0.07
CA GLY A 267 -23.37 4.87 0.61
C GLY A 267 -23.00 4.27 1.97
N VAL A 268 -22.03 4.84 2.68
CA VAL A 268 -21.75 4.44 4.08
C VAL A 268 -22.92 4.87 4.95
N THR A 269 -23.52 3.89 5.66
CA THR A 269 -24.66 4.09 6.58
C THR A 269 -24.26 3.89 8.05
N ASP A 270 -23.07 3.40 8.34
CA ASP A 270 -22.56 3.22 9.71
C ASP A 270 -22.29 4.60 10.35
N PRO A 271 -23.11 5.02 11.36
CA PRO A 271 -22.98 6.35 11.94
C PRO A 271 -21.70 6.48 12.80
N VAL A 272 -21.21 5.39 13.38
CA VAL A 272 -19.99 5.40 14.19
C VAL A 272 -18.78 5.61 13.28
N TRP A 273 -18.68 4.85 12.18
CA TRP A 273 -17.63 5.04 11.19
C TRP A 273 -17.58 6.48 10.67
N LEU A 274 -18.73 7.03 10.22
CA LEU A 274 -18.82 8.41 9.72
C LEU A 274 -18.41 9.43 10.77
N ALA A 275 -18.88 9.28 12.01
CA ALA A 275 -18.55 10.18 13.10
C ALA A 275 -17.06 10.15 13.45
N VAL A 276 -16.44 8.96 13.53
CA VAL A 276 -15.01 8.81 13.80
C VAL A 276 -14.18 9.49 12.72
N VAL A 277 -14.52 9.32 11.43
CA VAL A 277 -13.85 10.02 10.32
C VAL A 277 -14.04 11.54 10.43
N GLY A 278 -15.22 12.02 10.78
CA GLY A 278 -15.48 13.46 10.92
C GLY A 278 -14.74 14.11 12.09
N LEU A 279 -14.57 13.39 13.19
CA LEU A 279 -14.05 13.91 14.47
C LEU A 279 -12.55 13.71 14.68
N HIS A 280 -11.85 12.97 13.83
CA HIS A 280 -10.47 12.54 14.12
C HIS A 280 -9.43 13.69 14.17
N HIS A 281 -9.81 14.91 13.82
CA HIS A 281 -9.01 16.12 14.02
C HIS A 281 -9.71 17.20 14.85
N ASP A 282 -10.94 16.95 15.31
CA ASP A 282 -11.66 17.94 16.09
C ASP A 282 -11.17 17.96 17.55
N ASP A 283 -11.23 19.12 18.18
CA ASP A 283 -10.99 19.26 19.61
C ASP A 283 -12.14 18.63 20.39
N LEU A 284 -11.88 17.45 20.95
CA LEU A 284 -12.88 16.75 21.75
C LEU A 284 -13.00 17.37 23.14
N PRO A 285 -14.22 17.45 23.71
CA PRO A 285 -14.43 17.98 25.06
C PRO A 285 -13.54 17.27 26.09
N PRO A 286 -13.12 17.94 27.19
CA PRO A 286 -12.43 17.28 28.28
C PRO A 286 -13.25 16.10 28.83
N CYS A 287 -12.58 14.99 29.17
CA CYS A 287 -13.21 13.81 29.76
C CYS A 287 -12.22 13.14 30.70
N PRO A 288 -12.62 12.75 31.92
CA PRO A 288 -11.73 12.19 32.95
C PRO A 288 -11.02 10.92 32.49
N ALA A 289 -11.74 10.01 31.83
CA ALA A 289 -11.18 8.77 31.30
C ALA A 289 -11.71 8.47 29.90
N ILE A 290 -10.92 7.78 29.08
CA ILE A 290 -11.29 7.42 27.69
C ILE A 290 -12.58 6.58 27.65
N ASN A 291 -12.81 5.75 28.65
CA ASN A 291 -13.98 4.88 28.72
C ASN A 291 -15.29 5.60 29.05
N ASP A 292 -15.24 6.80 29.62
CA ASP A 292 -16.41 7.62 29.94
C ASP A 292 -16.93 8.40 28.72
N ARG A 293 -16.17 8.43 27.62
CA ARG A 293 -16.58 9.10 26.39
C ARG A 293 -17.68 8.34 25.66
N PRO A 294 -18.58 9.06 24.97
CA PRO A 294 -19.43 8.45 23.95
C PRO A 294 -18.60 7.65 22.93
N THR A 295 -19.13 6.54 22.44
CA THR A 295 -18.38 5.62 21.56
C THR A 295 -17.68 6.33 20.41
N ALA A 296 -18.37 7.17 19.65
CA ALA A 296 -17.78 7.85 18.50
C ALA A 296 -16.58 8.76 18.89
N GLU A 297 -16.71 9.51 20.00
CA GLU A 297 -15.63 10.37 20.51
C GLU A 297 -14.45 9.55 21.06
N LYS A 298 -14.75 8.44 21.76
CA LYS A 298 -13.74 7.49 22.23
C LYS A 298 -12.90 6.97 21.07
N LEU A 299 -13.54 6.46 20.03
CA LEU A 299 -12.87 5.90 18.86
C LEU A 299 -12.16 6.98 18.04
N ALA A 300 -12.73 8.18 17.92
CA ALA A 300 -12.08 9.32 17.29
C ALA A 300 -10.80 9.74 18.04
N LYS A 301 -10.84 9.76 19.38
CA LYS A 301 -9.66 10.04 20.21
C LYS A 301 -8.54 8.99 20.00
N VAL A 302 -8.92 7.73 19.93
CA VAL A 302 -7.95 6.64 19.61
C VAL A 302 -7.33 6.88 18.23
N LEU A 303 -8.15 7.17 17.23
CA LEU A 303 -7.66 7.42 15.87
C LEU A 303 -6.77 8.66 15.77
N GLN A 304 -7.10 9.76 16.48
CA GLN A 304 -6.28 10.98 16.56
C GLN A 304 -4.85 10.68 17.03
N VAL A 305 -4.72 9.89 18.08
CA VAL A 305 -3.41 9.56 18.65
C VAL A 305 -2.60 8.68 17.69
N ILE A 306 -3.25 7.69 17.10
CA ILE A 306 -2.66 6.78 16.13
C ILE A 306 -2.21 7.53 14.88
N ASP A 307 -3.05 8.42 14.33
CA ASP A 307 -2.72 9.24 13.16
C ASP A 307 -1.49 10.11 13.41
N ARG A 308 -1.47 10.86 14.53
CA ARG A 308 -0.33 11.70 14.90
C ARG A 308 0.96 10.88 15.04
N TYR A 309 0.89 9.71 15.66
CA TYR A 309 2.02 8.81 15.83
C TYR A 309 2.56 8.32 14.48
N SER A 310 1.69 7.78 13.65
CA SER A 310 2.04 7.24 12.33
C SER A 310 2.58 8.33 11.39
N ALA A 311 1.95 9.51 11.38
CA ALA A 311 2.41 10.66 10.60
C ALA A 311 3.77 11.20 11.07
N ALA A 312 4.08 11.11 12.37
CA ALA A 312 5.38 11.52 12.90
C ALA A 312 6.51 10.59 12.46
N MET A 313 6.25 9.28 12.37
CA MET A 313 7.22 8.25 12.00
C MET A 313 7.57 8.27 10.51
N SER A 314 6.62 8.62 9.65
CA SER A 314 6.79 8.54 8.20
C SER A 314 7.64 9.68 7.65
N PRO A 315 8.60 9.41 6.73
CA PRO A 315 9.36 10.45 6.05
C PRO A 315 8.48 11.22 5.06
N ARG A 316 8.87 12.45 4.78
CA ARG A 316 8.31 13.30 3.72
C ARG A 316 9.42 14.01 2.97
N GLY A 317 9.18 14.48 1.77
CA GLY A 317 10.18 15.19 0.97
C GLY A 317 10.79 16.41 1.65
N THR A 318 10.09 17.02 2.64
CA THR A 318 10.56 18.15 3.43
C THR A 318 11.32 17.75 4.71
N ARG A 319 11.19 16.50 5.15
CA ARG A 319 11.80 16.03 6.40
C ARG A 319 11.99 14.51 6.41
N ALA A 320 13.05 14.06 7.05
CA ALA A 320 13.18 12.68 7.50
C ALA A 320 12.00 12.30 8.43
N GLY A 321 11.59 11.05 8.46
CA GLY A 321 10.72 10.55 9.50
C GLY A 321 11.37 10.78 10.87
N ARG A 322 10.56 11.10 11.88
CA ARG A 322 11.09 11.23 13.23
C ARG A 322 11.57 9.88 13.73
N GLU A 323 12.65 9.90 14.49
CA GLU A 323 13.07 8.74 15.26
C GLU A 323 11.95 8.32 16.23
N SER A 324 11.84 7.02 16.51
CA SER A 324 10.78 6.48 17.36
C SER A 324 10.61 7.22 18.70
N PRO A 325 11.66 7.55 19.47
CA PRO A 325 11.49 8.28 20.72
C PRO A 325 10.90 9.69 20.55
N GLN A 326 11.13 10.35 19.41
CA GLN A 326 10.55 11.66 19.11
C GLN A 326 9.06 11.55 18.74
N ALA A 327 8.68 10.50 17.99
CA ALA A 327 7.28 10.21 17.68
C ALA A 327 6.50 9.83 18.95
N VAL A 328 7.11 9.06 19.84
CA VAL A 328 6.56 8.74 21.17
C VAL A 328 6.25 10.01 21.96
N LYS A 329 7.20 10.95 22.04
CA LYS A 329 6.98 12.24 22.75
C LYS A 329 5.79 13.03 22.19
N ALA A 330 5.52 12.92 20.88
CA ALA A 330 4.40 13.62 20.22
C ALA A 330 3.02 13.11 20.65
N VAL A 331 2.93 11.90 21.20
CA VAL A 331 1.65 11.27 21.59
C VAL A 331 1.51 11.03 23.09
N LEU A 332 2.58 11.14 23.86
CA LEU A 332 2.53 10.99 25.32
C LEU A 332 1.81 12.11 26.06
N ARG A 333 1.61 13.25 25.41
CA ARG A 333 0.92 14.40 25.98
C ARG A 333 -0.25 14.81 25.10
N SER A 334 -1.33 15.20 25.75
CA SER A 334 -2.45 15.83 25.06
C SER A 334 -2.03 17.18 24.49
N PRO A 335 -2.44 17.54 23.27
CA PRO A 335 -2.08 18.79 22.65
C PRO A 335 -2.46 19.99 23.54
N GLY A 336 -1.55 20.94 23.68
CA GLY A 336 -1.78 22.17 24.45
C GLY A 336 -1.81 22.00 25.97
N THR A 337 -1.54 20.81 26.50
CA THR A 337 -1.56 20.53 27.95
C THR A 337 -0.23 19.91 28.43
N THR A 338 -0.05 19.86 29.76
CA THR A 338 1.03 19.11 30.42
C THR A 338 0.59 17.69 30.81
N GLU A 339 -0.69 17.35 30.62
CA GLU A 339 -1.26 16.07 31.01
C GLU A 339 -0.84 14.95 30.06
N HIS A 340 -0.69 13.76 30.64
CA HIS A 340 -0.41 12.55 29.87
C HIS A 340 -1.65 12.12 29.09
N ASP A 341 -1.44 11.77 27.81
CA ASP A 341 -2.48 11.20 26.97
C ASP A 341 -2.60 9.69 27.28
N GLU A 342 -3.75 9.28 27.84
CA GLU A 342 -4.02 7.91 28.25
C GLU A 342 -3.90 6.94 27.06
N VAL A 343 -4.45 7.31 25.90
CA VAL A 343 -4.36 6.50 24.68
C VAL A 343 -2.93 6.42 24.18
N GLY A 344 -2.19 7.53 24.23
CA GLY A 344 -0.78 7.57 23.86
C GLY A 344 0.08 6.68 24.77
N LEU A 345 -0.19 6.68 26.09
CA LEU A 345 0.49 5.79 27.02
C LEU A 345 0.19 4.32 26.73
N ASP A 346 -1.07 3.97 26.46
CA ASP A 346 -1.45 2.60 26.10
C ASP A 346 -0.79 2.16 24.79
N LEU A 347 -0.80 3.01 23.76
CA LEU A 347 -0.14 2.73 22.49
C LEU A 347 1.34 2.39 22.69
N ILE A 348 2.07 3.18 23.50
CA ILE A 348 3.51 2.96 23.72
C ILE A 348 3.76 1.74 24.60
N ARG A 349 2.93 1.47 25.59
CA ARG A 349 3.03 0.22 26.38
C ARG A 349 2.95 -1.03 25.51
N ASN A 350 2.19 -0.97 24.42
CA ASN A 350 1.99 -2.11 23.53
C ASN A 350 3.01 -2.22 22.38
N LEU A 351 3.44 -1.10 21.82
CA LEU A 351 4.43 -1.08 20.74
C LEU A 351 5.88 -1.07 21.24
N GLY A 352 6.11 -0.58 22.46
CA GLY A 352 7.45 -0.24 22.95
C GLY A 352 7.89 1.14 22.46
N LEU A 353 9.08 1.56 22.93
CA LEU A 353 9.71 2.81 22.47
C LEU A 353 10.20 2.70 21.02
N TYR A 354 10.46 1.49 20.56
CA TYR A 354 10.97 1.17 19.23
C TYR A 354 10.06 0.12 18.59
N PRO A 355 9.05 0.53 17.78
CA PRO A 355 8.13 -0.39 17.14
C PRO A 355 8.83 -1.36 16.18
N PRO A 356 8.27 -2.55 15.96
CA PRO A 356 8.74 -3.46 14.92
C PRO A 356 8.89 -2.75 13.57
N GLY A 357 9.92 -3.08 12.80
CA GLY A 357 10.19 -2.47 11.50
C GLY A 357 10.94 -1.13 11.55
N THR A 358 11.12 -0.50 12.71
CA THR A 358 11.92 0.72 12.88
C THR A 358 13.40 0.40 13.08
N PHE A 359 14.27 1.43 12.99
CA PHE A 359 15.71 1.24 13.08
C PHE A 359 16.29 1.84 14.35
N VAL A 360 17.34 1.21 14.85
CA VAL A 360 18.07 1.62 16.05
C VAL A 360 19.56 1.50 15.82
N GLN A 361 20.32 2.36 16.52
CA GLN A 361 21.77 2.24 16.69
C GLN A 361 22.06 1.49 17.98
N LEU A 362 22.90 0.46 17.90
CA LEU A 362 23.34 -0.31 19.05
C LEU A 362 24.59 0.31 19.71
N SER A 363 24.82 0.00 20.97
CA SER A 363 25.98 0.50 21.74
C SER A 363 27.33 0.18 21.08
N ARG A 364 27.45 -0.94 20.39
CA ARG A 364 28.63 -1.32 19.61
C ARG A 364 28.79 -0.57 18.27
N GLY A 365 27.82 0.29 17.89
CA GLY A 365 27.86 1.12 16.70
C GLY A 365 27.16 0.56 15.46
N ASP A 366 26.63 -0.64 15.51
CA ASP A 366 25.87 -1.22 14.40
C ASP A 366 24.48 -0.56 14.29
N ALA A 367 23.93 -0.53 13.06
CA ALA A 367 22.51 -0.25 12.86
C ALA A 367 21.74 -1.57 12.74
N ALA A 368 20.58 -1.62 13.39
CA ALA A 368 19.72 -2.80 13.41
C ALA A 368 18.26 -2.41 13.17
N VAL A 369 17.48 -3.35 12.63
CA VAL A 369 16.02 -3.24 12.51
C VAL A 369 15.37 -3.94 13.71
N VAL A 370 14.37 -3.31 14.28
CA VAL A 370 13.56 -3.91 15.35
C VAL A 370 12.66 -4.99 14.76
N LEU A 371 12.81 -6.22 15.23
CA LEU A 371 11.97 -7.34 14.82
C LEU A 371 10.67 -7.37 15.64
N ARG A 372 10.78 -7.25 16.95
CA ARG A 372 9.65 -7.25 17.87
C ARG A 372 9.99 -6.55 19.18
N ARG A 373 8.96 -6.24 19.94
CA ARG A 373 9.08 -5.72 21.29
C ARG A 373 9.78 -6.76 22.20
N GLY A 374 10.60 -6.30 23.11
CA GLY A 374 11.19 -7.09 24.19
C GLY A 374 10.37 -7.01 25.49
N THR A 375 10.95 -7.50 26.58
CA THR A 375 10.33 -7.52 27.91
C THR A 375 10.10 -6.09 28.40
N LYS A 376 11.11 -5.21 28.30
CA LYS A 376 10.99 -3.79 28.63
C LYS A 376 10.73 -2.96 27.37
N LEU A 377 10.16 -1.76 27.57
CA LEU A 377 9.77 -0.88 26.47
C LEU A 377 10.93 -0.43 25.60
N ASN A 378 12.14 -0.36 26.16
CA ASN A 378 13.37 0.12 25.52
C ASN A 378 14.34 -0.99 25.13
N GLU A 379 13.97 -2.25 25.29
CA GLU A 379 14.83 -3.41 25.06
C GLU A 379 14.22 -4.35 23.98
N PRO A 380 14.10 -3.90 22.72
CA PRO A 380 13.55 -4.72 21.64
C PRO A 380 14.48 -5.88 21.23
N VAL A 381 13.93 -6.88 20.55
CA VAL A 381 14.71 -7.84 19.78
C VAL A 381 14.97 -7.28 18.40
N VAL A 382 16.21 -7.31 17.97
CA VAL A 382 16.66 -6.65 16.73
C VAL A 382 17.44 -7.59 15.82
N ALA A 383 17.53 -7.23 14.52
CA ALA A 383 18.44 -7.87 13.58
C ALA A 383 19.42 -6.83 12.99
N SER A 384 20.70 -7.19 12.88
CA SER A 384 21.71 -6.30 12.31
C SER A 384 21.43 -6.02 10.83
N VAL A 385 21.61 -4.76 10.41
CA VAL A 385 21.41 -4.29 9.03
C VAL A 385 22.69 -3.68 8.47
N LEU A 386 23.35 -2.82 9.24
CA LEU A 386 24.64 -2.23 8.93
C LEU A 386 25.61 -2.52 10.07
N ASN A 387 26.86 -2.80 9.72
CA ASN A 387 27.93 -2.92 10.71
C ASN A 387 28.37 -1.51 11.20
N LYS A 388 29.28 -1.47 12.17
CA LYS A 388 29.82 -0.20 12.75
C LYS A 388 30.51 0.71 11.74
N ARG A 389 30.85 0.22 10.54
CA ARG A 389 31.43 0.99 9.43
C ARG A 389 30.37 1.52 8.48
N GLY A 390 29.09 1.22 8.70
CA GLY A 390 27.98 1.57 7.81
C GLY A 390 27.85 0.65 6.59
N GLU A 391 28.49 -0.50 6.57
CA GLU A 391 28.44 -1.46 5.47
C GLU A 391 27.29 -2.45 5.69
N PRO A 392 26.56 -2.84 4.62
CA PRO A 392 25.48 -3.80 4.72
C PRO A 392 25.92 -5.16 5.26
N VAL A 393 25.11 -5.74 6.13
CA VAL A 393 25.33 -7.08 6.70
C VAL A 393 24.64 -8.11 5.79
N LEU A 394 25.41 -8.97 5.14
CA LEU A 394 24.90 -10.00 4.22
C LEU A 394 24.07 -11.07 4.94
N ALA A 395 24.46 -11.43 6.17
CA ALA A 395 23.76 -12.39 7.02
C ALA A 395 23.34 -11.68 8.32
N PRO A 396 22.16 -11.06 8.37
CA PRO A 396 21.64 -10.43 9.58
C PRO A 396 21.64 -11.40 10.77
N ARG A 397 22.09 -10.92 11.93
CA ARG A 397 22.06 -11.67 13.17
C ARG A 397 21.07 -11.03 14.12
N MET A 398 20.35 -11.88 14.86
CA MET A 398 19.47 -11.42 15.92
C MET A 398 20.25 -11.13 17.21
N PHE A 399 19.78 -10.10 17.92
CA PHE A 399 20.31 -9.75 19.24
C PHE A 399 19.15 -9.40 20.17
N SER A 400 19.28 -9.82 21.44
CA SER A 400 18.50 -9.21 22.52
C SER A 400 19.22 -7.94 23.00
N THR A 401 18.54 -6.83 22.99
CA THR A 401 19.10 -5.56 23.46
C THR A 401 19.12 -5.43 24.99
N GLU A 402 18.69 -6.47 25.71
CA GLU A 402 18.92 -6.62 27.17
C GLU A 402 20.40 -6.78 27.49
N GLN A 403 21.19 -7.30 26.56
CA GLN A 403 22.63 -7.43 26.72
C GLN A 403 23.31 -6.07 26.53
N PRO A 404 24.15 -5.60 27.49
CA PRO A 404 24.73 -4.24 27.46
C PRO A 404 25.46 -3.88 26.18
N GLU A 405 26.14 -4.83 25.54
CA GLU A 405 26.88 -4.61 24.30
C GLU A 405 25.96 -4.35 23.08
N PHE A 406 24.70 -4.84 23.14
CA PHE A 406 23.67 -4.65 22.12
C PHE A 406 22.59 -3.64 22.54
N ALA A 407 22.74 -2.99 23.69
CA ALA A 407 21.76 -2.03 24.17
C ALA A 407 21.48 -0.96 23.11
N VAL A 408 20.24 -0.50 23.03
CA VAL A 408 19.86 0.57 22.11
C VAL A 408 20.46 1.89 22.59
N LYS A 409 21.29 2.52 21.76
CA LYS A 409 21.88 3.83 22.00
C LYS A 409 20.97 4.97 21.55
N ALA A 410 20.35 4.80 20.36
CA ALA A 410 19.47 5.81 19.76
C ALA A 410 18.51 5.16 18.77
N GLY A 411 17.38 5.82 18.49
CA GLY A 411 16.58 5.56 17.30
C GLY A 411 17.30 6.08 16.06
N LEU A 412 17.02 5.46 14.90
CA LEU A 412 17.49 5.94 13.60
C LEU A 412 16.29 6.23 12.71
N SER A 413 16.40 7.26 11.88
CA SER A 413 15.41 7.50 10.84
C SER A 413 15.55 6.42 9.75
N GLY A 414 14.42 5.89 9.27
CA GLY A 414 14.44 4.94 8.14
C GLY A 414 15.06 5.53 6.87
N SER A 415 15.00 6.85 6.68
CA SER A 415 15.63 7.56 5.56
C SER A 415 17.16 7.52 5.58
N ASP A 416 17.78 7.27 6.74
CA ASP A 416 19.22 7.18 6.90
C ASP A 416 19.75 5.79 6.55
N ILE A 417 18.86 4.80 6.50
CA ILE A 417 19.17 3.41 6.15
C ILE A 417 18.97 3.22 4.65
N LYS A 418 20.06 3.26 3.90
CA LYS A 418 20.03 3.14 2.42
C LYS A 418 20.06 1.70 1.91
N VAL A 419 19.79 0.73 2.78
CA VAL A 419 19.77 -0.69 2.43
C VAL A 419 18.33 -1.19 2.40
N ARG A 420 17.96 -1.84 1.31
CA ARG A 420 16.66 -2.53 1.23
C ARG A 420 16.73 -3.84 2.00
N LEU A 421 15.86 -3.99 2.98
CA LEU A 421 15.76 -5.23 3.74
C LEU A 421 15.20 -6.37 2.90
N ASN A 422 15.72 -7.57 3.11
CA ASN A 422 15.07 -8.78 2.65
C ASN A 422 13.94 -9.13 3.64
N GLU A 423 12.71 -8.70 3.34
CA GLU A 423 11.55 -8.88 4.20
C GLU A 423 11.34 -10.37 4.58
N ILE A 424 11.52 -11.29 3.63
CA ILE A 424 11.37 -12.74 3.88
C ILE A 424 12.39 -13.23 4.92
N GLN A 425 13.64 -12.78 4.81
CA GLN A 425 14.67 -13.13 5.78
C GLN A 425 14.36 -12.57 7.17
N MET A 426 13.90 -11.31 7.24
CA MET A 426 13.52 -10.69 8.51
C MET A 426 12.35 -11.44 9.17
N LEU A 427 11.36 -11.85 8.39
CA LEU A 427 10.22 -12.63 8.91
C LEU A 427 10.64 -14.03 9.39
N ARG A 428 11.63 -14.67 8.77
CA ARG A 428 12.21 -15.93 9.30
C ARG A 428 12.86 -15.71 10.66
N HIS A 429 13.62 -14.63 10.83
CA HIS A 429 14.18 -14.27 12.14
C HIS A 429 13.09 -13.97 13.17
N LEU A 430 12.04 -13.27 12.78
CA LEU A 430 10.89 -13.01 13.66
C LEU A 430 10.25 -14.32 14.14
N SER A 431 10.03 -15.29 13.26
CA SER A 431 9.45 -16.59 13.58
C SER A 431 10.37 -17.44 14.49
N SER A 432 11.69 -17.48 14.22
CA SER A 432 12.65 -18.22 15.04
C SER A 432 12.77 -17.65 16.45
N SER A 433 12.71 -16.33 16.59
CA SER A 433 12.77 -15.66 17.90
C SER A 433 11.60 -15.99 18.84
N ARG A 434 10.49 -16.49 18.30
CA ARG A 434 9.34 -16.96 19.09
C ARG A 434 9.57 -18.38 19.67
N LEU A 435 10.29 -19.22 18.92
CA LEU A 435 10.58 -20.58 19.34
C LEU A 435 11.54 -20.59 20.55
N ASP A 436 12.52 -19.68 20.57
CA ASP A 436 13.47 -19.55 21.67
C ASP A 436 12.83 -19.12 23.00
N LEU A 437 11.67 -18.44 22.96
CA LEU A 437 10.92 -18.04 24.15
C LEU A 437 9.93 -19.13 24.66
N ALA A 438 9.54 -20.05 23.79
CA ALA A 438 8.63 -21.15 24.19
C ALA A 438 9.35 -22.31 24.84
N VAL A 439 10.69 -22.31 24.84
CA VAL A 439 11.57 -23.36 25.37
C VAL A 439 12.27 -22.92 26.67
N GLY A 440 12.13 -21.67 27.09
CA GLY A 440 12.62 -21.09 28.35
C GLY A 440 11.47 -20.78 29.29
#